data_b70954626f68207fd7c0e190d460771e
#
_entry.id   b70954626f68207fd7c0e190d460771e
#
_cell.length_a   1.000
_cell.length_b   1.000
_cell.length_c   1.000
_cell.angle_alpha   90.00
_cell.angle_beta   90.00
_cell.angle_gamma   90.00
#
_symmetry.space_group_name_H-M   'P 1'
#
loop_
_entity.id
_entity.type
_entity.pdbx_description
1 polymer ?
#
loop_
_entity_poly.entity_id
_entity_poly.type
_entity_poly.pdbx_seq_one_letter_code
_entity_poly.pdbx_strand_id
1 'polypeptide(L)'
;RLKVAPEHTSPEVLKFMRKPSFDLFYEFKRIFDKINKEEGLNQQIIPYFISSHPGCHEEDMAELAVITKGLDFHLEQVQDFTPTPMTISTETWYTGYDPYTLEPVFSAKTQKEKLAQRMFFFWYKPEERRAIESELRRIGRADLIDKLYDKKSFDRGFKGKKTNYDDKAIGSTYDNPGVGRGAKG
;
A
#
# COMPACT_ATOMS: atom_id res chain seq x y z
N ARG A 1 -10.25 4.88 15.47
CA ARG A 1 -9.62 4.78 14.14
C ARG A 1 -8.10 4.77 14.27
N LEU A 2 -7.43 3.84 13.60
CA LEU A 2 -5.97 3.72 13.58
C LEU A 2 -5.45 4.12 12.19
N LYS A 3 -4.59 5.15 12.14
CA LYS A 3 -3.91 5.55 10.90
C LYS A 3 -2.62 4.74 10.76
N VAL A 4 -2.43 4.14 9.59
CA VAL A 4 -1.26 3.30 9.26
C VAL A 4 -0.73 3.73 7.90
N ALA A 5 0.58 3.77 7.74
CA ALA A 5 1.24 4.23 6.52
C ALA A 5 1.95 3.08 5.79
N PRO A 6 1.23 2.18 5.08
CA PRO A 6 1.85 1.21 4.20
C PRO A 6 2.53 1.86 2.99
N GLU A 7 2.14 3.07 2.64
CA GLU A 7 2.67 3.96 1.60
C GLU A 7 2.40 3.48 0.17
N HIS A 8 2.63 2.21 -0.15
CA HIS A 8 2.40 1.60 -1.46
C HIS A 8 2.20 0.09 -1.34
N THR A 9 1.76 -0.56 -2.45
CA THR A 9 1.59 -2.02 -2.53
C THR A 9 2.62 -2.70 -3.42
N SER A 10 3.24 -1.95 -4.36
CA SER A 10 4.27 -2.46 -5.28
C SER A 10 5.59 -2.70 -4.55
N PRO A 11 6.19 -3.92 -4.64
CA PRO A 11 7.48 -4.22 -4.04
C PRO A 11 8.60 -3.30 -4.55
N GLU A 12 8.60 -2.95 -5.84
CA GLU A 12 9.61 -2.09 -6.44
C GLU A 12 9.51 -0.66 -5.89
N VAL A 13 8.31 -0.11 -5.79
CA VAL A 13 8.09 1.23 -5.22
C VAL A 13 8.47 1.26 -3.75
N LEU A 14 8.07 0.23 -2.97
CA LEU A 14 8.43 0.12 -1.55
C LEU A 14 9.95 0.00 -1.35
N LYS A 15 10.67 -0.65 -2.27
CA LYS A 15 12.13 -0.70 -2.27
C LYS A 15 12.74 0.70 -2.39
N PHE A 16 12.27 1.53 -3.33
CA PHE A 16 12.70 2.93 -3.44
C PHE A 16 12.31 3.77 -2.21
N MET A 17 11.18 3.49 -1.61
CA MET A 17 10.76 4.12 -0.34
C MET A 17 11.53 3.61 0.88
N ARG A 18 12.31 2.53 0.74
CA ARG A 18 12.99 1.81 1.83
C ARG A 18 12.01 1.35 2.92
N LYS A 19 10.85 0.93 2.48
CA LYS A 19 9.78 0.37 3.30
C LYS A 19 9.78 -1.16 3.23
N PRO A 20 9.29 -1.83 4.27
CA PRO A 20 9.10 -3.28 4.24
C PRO A 20 8.03 -3.69 3.22
N SER A 21 7.99 -4.99 2.89
CA SER A 21 6.97 -5.58 2.02
C SER A 21 5.55 -5.29 2.53
N PHE A 22 4.63 -5.08 1.59
CA PHE A 22 3.20 -4.93 1.88
C PHE A 22 2.59 -6.18 2.54
N ASP A 23 3.25 -7.33 2.48
CA ASP A 23 2.82 -8.54 3.18
C ASP A 23 2.69 -8.34 4.69
N LEU A 24 3.55 -7.50 5.28
CA LEU A 24 3.45 -7.13 6.70
C LEU A 24 2.15 -6.36 7.01
N PHE A 25 1.64 -5.59 6.04
CA PHE A 25 0.36 -4.92 6.21
C PHE A 25 -0.81 -5.91 6.21
N TYR A 26 -0.76 -6.97 5.39
CA TYR A 26 -1.78 -8.03 5.43
C TYR A 26 -1.77 -8.76 6.78
N GLU A 27 -0.60 -9.07 7.30
CA GLU A 27 -0.48 -9.70 8.62
C GLU A 27 -0.99 -8.78 9.74
N PHE A 28 -0.58 -7.52 9.71
CA PHE A 28 -1.06 -6.50 10.65
C PHE A 28 -2.59 -6.40 10.60
N LYS A 29 -3.19 -6.31 9.41
CA LYS A 29 -4.65 -6.23 9.25
C LYS A 29 -5.34 -7.48 9.81
N ARG A 30 -4.80 -8.66 9.57
CA ARG A 30 -5.33 -9.92 10.11
C ARG A 30 -5.37 -9.92 11.63
N ILE A 31 -4.27 -9.48 12.26
CA ILE A 31 -4.18 -9.38 13.73
C ILE A 31 -5.18 -8.33 14.27
N PHE A 32 -5.23 -7.17 13.62
CA PHE A 32 -6.14 -6.09 13.98
C PHE A 32 -7.61 -6.52 13.91
N ASP A 33 -8.01 -7.18 12.82
CA ASP A 33 -9.38 -7.67 12.62
C ASP A 33 -9.72 -8.77 13.64
N LYS A 34 -8.77 -9.64 13.96
CA LYS A 34 -8.92 -10.68 15.01
C LYS A 34 -9.21 -10.05 16.37
N ILE A 35 -8.38 -9.09 16.79
CA ILE A 35 -8.55 -8.40 18.09
C ILE A 35 -9.89 -7.65 18.14
N ASN A 36 -10.26 -6.94 17.07
CA ASN A 36 -11.56 -6.27 17.00
C ASN A 36 -12.71 -7.24 17.22
N LYS A 37 -12.63 -8.44 16.63
CA LYS A 37 -13.67 -9.46 16.77
C LYS A 37 -13.69 -10.06 18.18
N GLU A 38 -12.53 -10.37 18.73
CA GLU A 38 -12.41 -10.99 20.08
C GLU A 38 -12.88 -10.04 21.19
N GLU A 39 -12.56 -8.76 21.06
CA GLU A 39 -12.90 -7.73 22.06
C GLU A 39 -14.24 -7.01 21.77
N GLY A 40 -14.97 -7.41 20.71
CA GLY A 40 -16.24 -6.78 20.33
C GLY A 40 -16.09 -5.30 19.92
N LEU A 41 -14.91 -4.91 19.40
CA LEU A 41 -14.59 -3.55 19.01
C LEU A 41 -15.03 -3.29 17.55
N ASN A 42 -15.32 -2.02 17.24
CA ASN A 42 -15.59 -1.57 15.87
C ASN A 42 -14.57 -0.49 15.49
N GLN A 43 -13.28 -0.85 15.55
CA GLN A 43 -12.20 0.04 15.14
C GLN A 43 -11.90 -0.14 13.64
N GLN A 44 -11.43 0.94 13.02
CA GLN A 44 -11.13 0.99 11.58
C GLN A 44 -9.67 1.35 11.36
N ILE A 45 -9.04 0.68 10.40
CA ILE A 45 -7.75 1.08 9.84
C ILE A 45 -8.02 2.15 8.77
N ILE A 46 -7.24 3.24 8.82
CA ILE A 46 -7.19 4.25 7.76
C ILE A 46 -5.79 4.16 7.16
N PRO A 47 -5.63 3.49 6.00
CA PRO A 47 -4.34 3.39 5.35
C PRO A 47 -3.99 4.69 4.64
N TYR A 48 -2.71 5.07 4.69
CA TYR A 48 -2.14 6.19 3.97
C TYR A 48 -1.30 5.68 2.81
N PHE A 49 -1.54 6.23 1.62
CA PHE A 49 -0.83 5.87 0.40
C PHE A 49 -0.28 7.09 -0.33
N ILE A 50 0.82 6.88 -1.05
CA ILE A 50 1.53 7.91 -1.83
C ILE A 50 1.60 7.47 -3.28
N SER A 51 1.24 8.38 -4.20
CA SER A 51 1.49 8.25 -5.64
C SER A 51 2.71 9.06 -6.07
N SER A 52 3.18 8.85 -7.28
CA SER A 52 4.22 9.66 -7.91
C SER A 52 5.58 9.63 -7.20
N HIS A 53 5.82 8.66 -6.32
CA HIS A 53 7.14 8.43 -5.76
C HIS A 53 8.12 7.99 -6.86
N PRO A 54 9.42 8.32 -6.80
CA PRO A 54 10.40 7.74 -7.70
C PRO A 54 10.26 6.22 -7.83
N GLY A 55 10.29 5.70 -9.05
CA GLY A 55 10.06 4.30 -9.37
C GLY A 55 8.60 3.89 -9.47
N CYS A 56 7.64 4.77 -9.18
CA CYS A 56 6.22 4.48 -9.30
C CYS A 56 5.71 4.77 -10.70
N HIS A 57 5.15 3.76 -11.36
CA HIS A 57 4.48 3.85 -12.67
C HIS A 57 2.95 3.78 -12.53
N GLU A 58 2.25 4.05 -13.60
CA GLU A 58 0.78 4.00 -13.64
C GLU A 58 0.26 2.58 -13.42
N GLU A 59 1.00 1.56 -13.88
CA GLU A 59 0.71 0.14 -13.65
C GLU A 59 0.72 -0.22 -12.16
N ASP A 60 1.69 0.31 -11.40
CA ASP A 60 1.79 0.11 -9.96
C ASP A 60 0.56 0.68 -9.23
N MET A 61 0.10 1.85 -9.67
CA MET A 61 -1.09 2.49 -9.12
C MET A 61 -2.37 1.75 -9.50
N ALA A 62 -2.44 1.18 -10.70
CA ALA A 62 -3.56 0.36 -11.13
C ALA A 62 -3.67 -0.93 -10.30
N GLU A 63 -2.55 -1.57 -10.01
CA GLU A 63 -2.49 -2.73 -9.13
C GLU A 63 -2.84 -2.38 -7.67
N LEU A 64 -2.37 -1.22 -7.18
CA LEU A 64 -2.74 -0.69 -5.87
C LEU A 64 -4.26 -0.50 -5.77
N ALA A 65 -4.92 0.01 -6.80
CA ALA A 65 -6.36 0.17 -6.83
C ALA A 65 -7.09 -1.19 -6.69
N VAL A 66 -6.63 -2.24 -7.38
CA VAL A 66 -7.19 -3.59 -7.27
C VAL A 66 -7.00 -4.17 -5.87
N ILE A 67 -5.81 -3.99 -5.29
CA ILE A 67 -5.49 -4.49 -3.95
C ILE A 67 -6.33 -3.77 -2.89
N THR A 68 -6.43 -2.44 -2.97
CA THR A 68 -7.23 -1.65 -2.01
C THR A 68 -8.72 -1.94 -2.11
N LYS A 69 -9.24 -2.20 -3.34
CA LYS A 69 -10.58 -2.73 -3.53
C LYS A 69 -10.75 -4.09 -2.83
N GLY A 70 -9.79 -5.00 -3.00
CA GLY A 70 -9.81 -6.31 -2.37
C GLY A 70 -9.82 -6.27 -0.85
N LEU A 71 -9.25 -5.23 -0.27
CA LEU A 71 -9.21 -4.98 1.17
C LEU A 71 -10.40 -4.13 1.67
N ASP A 72 -11.31 -3.75 0.78
CA ASP A 72 -12.47 -2.87 1.05
C ASP A 72 -12.06 -1.50 1.60
N PHE A 73 -10.96 -0.94 1.06
CA PHE A 73 -10.52 0.40 1.42
C PHE A 73 -10.98 1.43 0.39
N HIS A 74 -11.85 2.36 0.81
CA HIS A 74 -12.09 3.61 0.11
C HIS A 74 -11.10 4.64 0.64
N LEU A 75 -10.09 4.97 -0.17
CA LEU A 75 -8.95 5.76 0.29
C LEU A 75 -9.33 7.22 0.54
N GLU A 76 -9.12 7.69 1.77
CA GLU A 76 -9.35 9.08 2.19
C GLU A 76 -8.02 9.82 2.40
N GLN A 77 -6.97 9.09 2.78
CA GLN A 77 -5.64 9.64 3.08
C GLN A 77 -4.67 9.27 1.95
N VAL A 78 -4.60 10.14 0.95
CA VAL A 78 -3.73 9.97 -0.23
C VAL A 78 -2.95 11.24 -0.49
N GLN A 79 -1.72 11.09 -0.98
CA GLN A 79 -0.84 12.20 -1.31
C GLN A 79 0.01 11.86 -2.54
N ASP A 80 0.29 12.88 -3.36
CA ASP A 80 1.36 12.79 -4.35
C ASP A 80 2.70 13.00 -3.66
N PHE A 81 3.73 12.31 -4.11
CA PHE A 81 5.08 12.52 -3.61
C PHE A 81 5.48 14.00 -3.69
N THR A 82 5.91 14.53 -2.57
CA THR A 82 6.43 15.88 -2.46
C THR A 82 7.90 15.79 -2.08
N PRO A 83 8.83 16.29 -2.93
CA PRO A 83 10.25 16.30 -2.62
C PRO A 83 10.52 17.01 -1.30
N THR A 84 11.18 16.31 -0.37
CA THR A 84 11.61 16.86 0.92
C THR A 84 13.12 16.99 0.90
N PRO A 85 13.70 18.16 1.15
CA PRO A 85 15.15 18.35 1.14
C PRO A 85 15.90 17.32 2.00
N MET A 86 17.09 16.93 1.55
CA MET A 86 17.98 15.99 2.23
C MET A 86 17.46 14.53 2.33
N THR A 87 16.51 14.15 1.47
CA THR A 87 16.08 12.76 1.36
C THR A 87 16.56 12.11 0.07
N ILE A 88 16.87 10.83 0.12
CA ILE A 88 17.27 10.02 -1.05
C ILE A 88 16.21 10.04 -2.14
N SER A 89 14.93 9.95 -1.75
CA SER A 89 13.83 10.01 -2.72
C SER A 89 13.79 11.35 -3.46
N THR A 90 14.17 12.45 -2.81
CA THR A 90 14.26 13.77 -3.47
C THR A 90 15.44 13.83 -4.43
N GLU A 91 16.59 13.27 -4.04
CA GLU A 91 17.76 13.17 -4.91
C GLU A 91 17.44 12.34 -6.15
N THR A 92 16.83 11.15 -5.99
CA THR A 92 16.37 10.29 -7.08
C THR A 92 15.35 11.02 -7.97
N TRP A 93 14.37 11.71 -7.36
CA TRP A 93 13.37 12.48 -8.11
C TRP A 93 13.98 13.59 -8.95
N TYR A 94 14.97 14.31 -8.40
CA TYR A 94 15.62 15.44 -9.07
C TYR A 94 16.55 14.97 -10.18
N THR A 95 17.43 14.02 -9.88
CA THR A 95 18.46 13.51 -10.81
C THR A 95 17.88 12.54 -11.85
N GLY A 96 16.86 11.76 -11.51
CA GLY A 96 16.36 10.66 -12.32
C GLY A 96 17.20 9.39 -12.24
N TYR A 97 18.07 9.29 -11.22
CA TYR A 97 18.95 8.16 -10.98
C TYR A 97 18.89 7.70 -9.53
N ASP A 98 19.03 6.40 -9.31
CA ASP A 98 19.29 5.86 -7.97
C ASP A 98 20.69 6.27 -7.53
N PRO A 99 20.86 6.97 -6.40
CA PRO A 99 22.18 7.49 -5.98
C PRO A 99 23.19 6.40 -5.57
N TYR A 100 22.75 5.16 -5.38
CA TYR A 100 23.63 4.05 -5.01
C TYR A 100 24.03 3.19 -6.21
N THR A 101 23.10 2.93 -7.13
CA THR A 101 23.34 2.06 -8.29
C THR A 101 23.67 2.85 -9.56
N LEU A 102 23.32 4.13 -9.59
CA LEU A 102 23.38 5.03 -10.76
C LEU A 102 22.50 4.52 -11.92
N GLU A 103 21.54 3.67 -11.65
CA GLU A 103 20.56 3.24 -12.63
C GLU A 103 19.48 4.31 -12.82
N PRO A 104 18.95 4.49 -14.06
CA PRO A 104 17.86 5.41 -14.31
C PRO A 104 16.59 5.02 -13.56
N VAL A 105 15.94 6.00 -12.93
CA VAL A 105 14.67 5.81 -12.20
C VAL A 105 13.64 6.79 -12.73
N PHE A 106 12.50 6.27 -13.18
CA PHE A 106 11.38 7.10 -13.57
C PHE A 106 10.84 7.88 -12.38
N SER A 107 10.45 9.13 -12.62
CA SER A 107 9.79 9.98 -11.64
C SER A 107 8.74 10.86 -12.32
N ALA A 108 7.50 10.80 -11.88
CA ALA A 108 6.43 11.65 -12.38
C ALA A 108 6.69 13.10 -11.97
N LYS A 109 7.09 13.95 -12.93
CA LYS A 109 7.45 15.36 -12.70
C LYS A 109 6.36 16.32 -13.17
N THR A 110 5.65 15.95 -14.23
CA THR A 110 4.59 16.79 -14.80
C THR A 110 3.27 16.58 -14.06
N GLN A 111 2.43 17.63 -14.07
CA GLN A 111 1.09 17.53 -13.52
C GLN A 111 0.25 16.45 -14.19
N LYS A 112 0.44 16.24 -15.50
CA LYS A 112 -0.26 15.20 -16.26
C LYS A 112 0.11 13.81 -15.75
N GLU A 113 1.39 13.50 -15.56
CA GLU A 113 1.87 12.21 -15.03
C GLU A 113 1.35 11.95 -13.61
N LYS A 114 1.39 12.98 -12.77
CA LYS A 114 0.85 12.88 -11.39
C LYS A 114 -0.64 12.58 -11.37
N LEU A 115 -1.42 13.27 -12.19
CA LEU A 115 -2.86 13.05 -12.28
C LEU A 115 -3.20 11.67 -12.84
N ALA A 116 -2.42 11.17 -13.83
CA ALA A 116 -2.58 9.83 -14.40
C ALA A 116 -2.36 8.73 -13.35
N GLN A 117 -1.45 8.94 -12.41
CA GLN A 117 -1.26 8.03 -11.28
C GLN A 117 -2.33 8.22 -10.20
N ARG A 118 -2.61 9.45 -9.82
CA ARG A 118 -3.50 9.79 -8.70
C ARG A 118 -4.94 9.31 -8.91
N MET A 119 -5.45 9.28 -10.14
CA MET A 119 -6.83 8.87 -10.43
C MET A 119 -7.16 7.46 -9.90
N PHE A 120 -6.19 6.55 -9.86
CA PHE A 120 -6.38 5.19 -9.38
C PHE A 120 -6.75 5.08 -7.91
N PHE A 121 -6.43 6.07 -7.09
CA PHE A 121 -6.89 6.12 -5.70
C PHE A 121 -8.41 6.21 -5.58
N PHE A 122 -9.06 6.81 -6.59
CA PHE A 122 -10.49 7.09 -6.59
C PHE A 122 -11.30 6.10 -7.44
N TRP A 123 -10.80 4.88 -7.61
CA TRP A 123 -11.43 3.82 -8.40
C TRP A 123 -12.89 3.58 -8.03
N TYR A 124 -13.30 3.85 -6.79
CA TYR A 124 -14.65 3.67 -6.28
C TYR A 124 -15.63 4.79 -6.67
N LYS A 125 -15.14 5.91 -7.19
CA LYS A 125 -15.95 7.05 -7.62
C LYS A 125 -16.49 6.82 -9.03
N PRO A 126 -17.84 6.89 -9.24
CA PRO A 126 -18.43 6.65 -10.56
C PRO A 126 -17.93 7.63 -11.64
N GLU A 127 -17.66 8.86 -11.27
CA GLU A 127 -17.16 9.91 -12.17
C GLU A 127 -15.76 9.61 -12.73
N GLU A 128 -14.90 8.94 -11.95
CA GLU A 128 -13.54 8.60 -12.35
C GLU A 128 -13.47 7.35 -13.22
N ARG A 129 -14.49 6.52 -13.22
CA ARG A 129 -14.48 5.19 -13.87
C ARG A 129 -14.07 5.25 -15.34
N ARG A 130 -14.66 6.17 -16.12
CA ARG A 130 -14.38 6.26 -17.56
C ARG A 130 -12.93 6.65 -17.83
N ALA A 131 -12.38 7.56 -17.04
CA ALA A 131 -10.99 7.99 -17.14
C ALA A 131 -10.04 6.82 -16.80
N ILE A 132 -10.31 6.11 -15.71
CA ILE A 132 -9.54 4.93 -15.28
C ILE A 132 -9.59 3.80 -16.31
N GLU A 133 -10.76 3.47 -16.86
CA GLU A 133 -10.88 2.46 -17.91
C GLU A 133 -10.11 2.85 -19.19
N SER A 134 -10.14 4.13 -19.57
CA SER A 134 -9.37 4.64 -20.71
C SER A 134 -7.86 4.52 -20.45
N GLU A 135 -7.43 4.89 -19.25
CA GLU A 135 -6.03 4.82 -18.85
C GLU A 135 -5.52 3.38 -18.78
N LEU A 136 -6.31 2.45 -18.21
CA LEU A 136 -5.98 1.03 -18.18
C LEU A 136 -5.78 0.45 -19.58
N ARG A 137 -6.60 0.85 -20.56
CA ARG A 137 -6.39 0.44 -21.97
C ARG A 137 -5.14 1.06 -22.56
N ARG A 138 -4.85 2.33 -22.25
CA ARG A 138 -3.66 3.04 -22.75
C ARG A 138 -2.36 2.38 -22.28
N ILE A 139 -2.29 1.98 -21.01
CA ILE A 139 -1.12 1.31 -20.42
C ILE A 139 -1.09 -0.21 -20.66
N GLY A 140 -2.03 -0.76 -21.46
CA GLY A 140 -2.07 -2.19 -21.78
C GLY A 140 -2.56 -3.10 -20.66
N ARG A 141 -3.20 -2.54 -19.60
CA ARG A 141 -3.70 -3.27 -18.44
C ARG A 141 -5.22 -3.37 -18.41
N ALA A 142 -5.82 -3.63 -19.57
CA ALA A 142 -7.27 -3.85 -19.67
C ALA A 142 -7.77 -5.04 -18.82
N ASP A 143 -6.89 -5.99 -18.48
CA ASP A 143 -7.14 -7.10 -17.56
C ASP A 143 -7.59 -6.65 -16.16
N LEU A 144 -7.23 -5.45 -15.74
CA LEU A 144 -7.59 -4.88 -14.44
C LEU A 144 -8.99 -4.23 -14.43
N ILE A 145 -9.58 -3.94 -15.60
CA ILE A 145 -10.92 -3.35 -15.68
C ILE A 145 -11.96 -4.27 -15.02
N ASP A 146 -11.95 -5.55 -15.38
CA ASP A 146 -12.86 -6.52 -14.80
C ASP A 146 -12.61 -6.72 -13.30
N LYS A 147 -11.35 -6.71 -12.88
CA LYS A 147 -11.00 -6.80 -11.46
C LYS A 147 -11.50 -5.59 -10.66
N LEU A 148 -11.48 -4.39 -11.25
CA LEU A 148 -11.96 -3.18 -10.59
C LEU A 148 -13.48 -3.02 -10.64
N TYR A 149 -14.15 -3.43 -11.73
CA TYR A 149 -15.54 -3.03 -11.96
C TYR A 149 -16.52 -4.18 -12.14
N ASP A 150 -16.04 -5.45 -12.31
CA ASP A 150 -16.95 -6.60 -12.38
C ASP A 150 -17.13 -7.26 -11.02
N LYS A 151 -18.41 -7.36 -10.57
CA LYS A 151 -18.77 -7.98 -9.29
C LYS A 151 -18.42 -9.47 -9.21
N LYS A 152 -18.34 -10.17 -10.35
CA LYS A 152 -18.12 -11.63 -10.40
C LYS A 152 -16.64 -12.05 -10.27
N SER A 153 -15.69 -11.17 -10.54
CA SER A 153 -14.26 -11.50 -10.49
C SER A 153 -13.69 -11.41 -9.08
N PHE A 154 -14.32 -10.62 -8.21
CA PHE A 154 -13.87 -10.37 -6.84
C PHE A 154 -13.84 -11.64 -5.97
N ASP A 155 -14.90 -12.48 -6.04
CA ASP A 155 -14.99 -13.69 -5.20
C ASP A 155 -13.98 -14.80 -5.57
N ARG A 156 -13.38 -14.77 -6.77
CA ARG A 156 -12.44 -15.80 -7.24
C ARG A 156 -10.97 -15.48 -6.94
N GLY A 157 -10.60 -14.22 -6.89
CA GLY A 157 -9.19 -13.80 -6.78
C GLY A 157 -8.60 -13.91 -5.38
N PHE A 158 -9.43 -13.80 -4.34
CA PHE A 158 -8.97 -13.76 -2.95
C PHE A 158 -8.94 -15.13 -2.25
N LYS A 159 -9.64 -16.13 -2.79
CA LYS A 159 -9.63 -17.49 -2.23
C LYS A 159 -8.37 -18.32 -2.55
N GLY A 160 -7.45 -17.81 -3.38
CA GLY A 160 -6.32 -18.57 -3.94
C GLY A 160 -4.94 -18.33 -3.36
N LYS A 161 -4.71 -17.27 -2.58
CA LYS A 161 -3.43 -17.07 -1.89
C LYS A 161 -3.56 -17.46 -0.42
N LYS A 162 -3.54 -18.78 -0.15
CA LYS A 162 -3.05 -19.26 1.14
C LYS A 162 -1.57 -18.87 1.20
N THR A 163 -1.25 -17.86 1.98
CA THR A 163 0.13 -17.62 2.40
C THR A 163 0.54 -18.85 3.19
N ASN A 164 1.53 -19.61 2.69
CA ASN A 164 2.19 -20.68 3.42
C ASN A 164 3.03 -20.06 4.56
N TYR A 165 2.35 -19.56 5.57
CA TYR A 165 2.95 -19.31 6.87
C TYR A 165 2.31 -20.30 7.84
N ASP A 166 3.08 -21.35 8.11
CA ASP A 166 2.75 -22.37 9.11
C ASP A 166 2.43 -21.72 10.45
N ASP A 167 1.33 -22.18 11.08
CA ASP A 167 0.85 -21.82 12.42
C ASP A 167 1.83 -22.21 13.55
N LYS A 168 3.12 -22.42 13.26
CA LYS A 168 4.09 -22.98 14.22
C LYS A 168 5.02 -21.97 14.90
N ALA A 169 4.90 -20.68 14.69
CA ALA A 169 5.86 -19.70 15.24
C ALA A 169 5.25 -18.65 16.19
N ILE A 170 4.21 -18.97 16.96
CA ILE A 170 3.80 -18.15 18.11
C ILE A 170 3.73 -19.07 19.32
N GLY A 171 4.87 -19.63 19.69
CA GLY A 171 5.13 -20.23 20.98
C GLY A 171 5.95 -19.24 21.80
N SER A 172 5.30 -18.66 22.79
CA SER A 172 5.85 -18.26 24.08
C SER A 172 7.34 -17.87 24.13
N THR A 173 7.65 -16.57 24.11
CA THR A 173 8.75 -15.98 24.91
C THR A 173 8.52 -14.48 25.05
N TYR A 174 7.63 -14.08 25.91
CA TYR A 174 7.71 -12.81 26.63
C TYR A 174 7.86 -13.13 28.10
N ASP A 175 9.07 -13.51 28.49
CA ASP A 175 9.51 -13.40 29.87
C ASP A 175 9.76 -11.92 30.17
N ASN A 176 8.88 -11.38 30.99
CA ASN A 176 8.97 -10.03 31.56
C ASN A 176 9.94 -10.08 32.75
N PRO A 177 11.17 -9.49 32.68
CA PRO A 177 12.02 -9.42 33.85
C PRO A 177 11.41 -8.45 34.86
N GLY A 178 11.03 -8.97 36.01
CA GLY A 178 10.29 -8.35 37.08
C GLY A 178 10.85 -7.00 37.54
N VAL A 179 9.90 -6.11 37.79
CA VAL A 179 10.08 -4.92 38.62
C VAL A 179 10.31 -5.36 40.05
N GLY A 180 11.55 -5.27 40.51
CA GLY A 180 11.92 -5.50 41.90
C GLY A 180 11.24 -4.48 42.81
N ARG A 181 10.35 -4.96 43.69
CA ARG A 181 9.85 -4.16 44.81
C ARG A 181 10.98 -3.99 45.85
N GLY A 182 11.46 -2.75 45.98
CA GLY A 182 12.35 -2.38 47.07
C GLY A 182 11.65 -2.54 48.43
N ALA A 183 12.24 -3.34 49.28
CA ALA A 183 11.84 -3.49 50.66
C ALA A 183 12.25 -2.27 51.47
N LYS A 184 11.37 -1.90 52.38
CA LYS A 184 11.61 -0.91 53.44
C LYS A 184 12.66 -1.44 54.42
N GLY A 185 13.58 -0.60 54.83
CA GLY A 185 14.41 -0.64 55.98
C GLY A 185 14.83 0.77 56.31
#